data_c87e29c6b8a752e2a2073a24aa3defa1
#
_entry.id   c87e29c6b8a752e2a2073a24aa3defa1
#
_cell.length_a   1.000
_cell.length_b   1.000
_cell.length_c   1.000
_cell.angle_alpha   90.00
_cell.angle_beta   90.00
_cell.angle_gamma   90.00
#
_symmetry.space_group_name_H-M   'P 1'
#
loop_
_entity.id
_entity.type
_entity.pdbx_description
1 polymer ?
#
loop_
_entity_poly.entity_id
_entity_poly.type
_entity_poly.pdbx_seq_one_letter_code
_entity_poly.pdbx_strand_id
1 'polypeptide(L)'
;NADELIESNIHIRLRVTLWELNNYRSGGNASGHSLTMRFEFWQTALQIIKQHALTGVGTGDVPDAFAKKYDEANSMLETKFRLRSHNQFLAVAVALGIPALLLFIIVLFYPVFQYQNSGSFLYMTFWVTAFLSMLTEDTLETQAGVSFFIFFNSLFLFLKNKELDKNFI
;
A
#
# COMPACT_ATOMS: atom_id res chain seq x y z
N ASN A 1 -6.33 24.96 26.50
CA ASN A 1 -6.95 23.66 26.69
C ASN A 1 -6.41 22.71 25.61
N ALA A 2 -6.03 21.45 25.96
CA ALA A 2 -5.48 20.50 25.00
C ALA A 2 -6.47 20.21 23.87
N ASP A 3 -7.76 20.15 24.17
CA ASP A 3 -8.81 19.89 23.18
C ASP A 3 -8.95 21.02 22.16
N GLU A 4 -8.84 22.29 22.54
CA GLU A 4 -8.83 23.42 21.62
C GLU A 4 -7.61 23.42 20.69
N LEU A 5 -6.44 23.02 21.20
CA LEU A 5 -5.23 22.89 20.38
C LEU A 5 -5.33 21.73 19.39
N ILE A 6 -5.95 20.62 19.78
CA ILE A 6 -6.18 19.47 18.88
C ILE A 6 -7.18 19.87 17.78
N GLU A 7 -8.29 20.51 18.14
CA GLU A 7 -9.30 20.95 17.19
C GLU A 7 -8.77 21.97 16.20
N SER A 8 -7.97 22.94 16.66
CA SER A 8 -7.31 23.92 15.79
C SER A 8 -6.33 23.27 14.82
N ASN A 9 -5.56 22.28 15.27
CA ASN A 9 -4.63 21.54 14.42
C ASN A 9 -5.33 20.69 13.34
N ILE A 10 -6.47 20.08 13.65
CA ILE A 10 -7.28 19.32 12.69
C ILE A 10 -7.84 20.27 11.62
N HIS A 11 -8.40 21.41 12.02
CA HIS A 11 -8.91 22.40 11.07
C HIS A 11 -7.82 22.97 10.14
N ILE A 12 -6.64 23.22 10.67
CA ILE A 12 -5.50 23.68 9.85
C ILE A 12 -5.11 22.59 8.84
N ARG A 13 -4.98 21.35 9.28
CA ARG A 13 -4.63 20.22 8.39
C ARG A 13 -5.67 20.02 7.29
N LEU A 14 -6.96 20.07 7.61
CA LEU A 14 -8.03 19.98 6.62
C LEU A 14 -7.97 21.11 5.59
N ARG A 15 -7.75 22.34 6.02
CA ARG A 15 -7.61 23.49 5.11
C ARG A 15 -6.39 23.35 4.20
N VAL A 16 -5.25 22.92 4.74
CA VAL A 16 -4.04 22.68 3.96
C VAL A 16 -4.29 21.58 2.93
N THR A 17 -4.89 20.47 3.33
CA THR A 17 -5.22 19.36 2.40
C THR A 17 -6.18 19.79 1.29
N LEU A 18 -7.21 20.57 1.62
CA LEU A 18 -8.15 21.11 0.62
C LEU A 18 -7.45 22.09 -0.34
N TRP A 19 -6.56 22.91 0.17
CA TRP A 19 -5.77 23.84 -0.65
C TRP A 19 -4.83 23.04 -1.59
N GLU A 20 -4.14 22.01 -1.09
CA GLU A 20 -3.28 21.14 -1.90
C GLU A 20 -4.06 20.48 -3.05
N LEU A 21 -5.25 19.95 -2.75
CA LEU A 21 -6.11 19.35 -3.77
C LEU A 21 -6.58 20.35 -4.82
N ASN A 22 -6.98 21.55 -4.41
CA ASN A 22 -7.41 22.59 -5.34
C ASN A 22 -6.23 23.08 -6.20
N ASN A 23 -5.07 23.28 -5.61
CA ASN A 23 -3.85 23.66 -6.32
C ASN A 23 -3.49 22.60 -7.37
N TYR A 24 -3.48 21.34 -6.99
CA TYR A 24 -3.21 20.21 -7.89
C TYR A 24 -4.23 20.13 -9.05
N ARG A 25 -5.52 20.29 -8.77
CA ARG A 25 -6.58 20.32 -9.78
C ARG A 25 -6.43 21.45 -10.77
N SER A 26 -5.86 22.58 -10.34
CA SER A 26 -5.58 23.75 -11.18
C SER A 26 -4.26 23.63 -11.96
N GLY A 27 -3.61 22.46 -11.97
CA GLY A 27 -2.34 22.23 -12.64
C GLY A 27 -1.11 22.66 -11.85
N GLY A 28 -1.26 22.88 -10.54
CA GLY A 28 -0.14 23.19 -9.64
C GLY A 28 0.76 21.98 -9.38
N ASN A 29 2.00 22.25 -8.96
CA ASN A 29 2.99 21.22 -8.67
C ASN A 29 2.62 20.43 -7.40
N ALA A 30 2.66 19.09 -7.48
CA ALA A 30 2.39 18.20 -6.36
C ALA A 30 3.60 18.00 -5.42
N SER A 31 4.79 18.50 -5.78
CA SER A 31 6.04 18.28 -5.03
C SER A 31 5.96 18.80 -3.59
N GLY A 32 6.29 17.92 -2.64
CA GLY A 32 6.25 18.25 -1.21
C GLY A 32 4.89 18.09 -0.55
N HIS A 33 3.84 17.74 -1.29
CA HIS A 33 2.48 17.54 -0.80
C HIS A 33 2.12 16.05 -0.77
N SER A 34 2.07 15.46 0.41
CA SER A 34 1.98 14.01 0.60
C SER A 34 0.80 13.36 -0.13
N LEU A 35 -0.37 13.97 -0.13
CA LEU A 35 -1.56 13.41 -0.75
C LEU A 35 -1.50 13.50 -2.28
N THR A 36 -1.16 14.66 -2.82
CA THR A 36 -1.12 14.89 -4.27
C THR A 36 0.04 14.17 -4.94
N MET A 37 1.18 14.02 -4.26
CA MET A 37 2.26 13.16 -4.73
C MET A 37 1.82 11.71 -4.89
N ARG A 38 0.99 11.17 -3.97
CA ARG A 38 0.48 9.79 -4.09
C ARG A 38 -0.40 9.61 -5.34
N PHE A 39 -1.18 10.61 -5.72
CA PHE A 39 -1.94 10.54 -6.97
C PHE A 39 -1.03 10.45 -8.20
N GLU A 40 0.06 11.23 -8.23
CA GLU A 40 1.06 11.14 -9.30
C GLU A 40 1.72 9.75 -9.34
N PHE A 41 2.11 9.21 -8.17
CA PHE A 41 2.70 7.88 -8.08
C PHE A 41 1.75 6.78 -8.58
N TRP A 42 0.49 6.83 -8.17
CA TRP A 42 -0.51 5.85 -8.58
C TRP A 42 -0.87 5.96 -10.06
N GLN A 43 -1.00 7.19 -10.56
CA GLN A 43 -1.23 7.42 -12.00
C GLN A 43 -0.07 6.87 -12.84
N THR A 44 1.16 7.13 -12.43
CA THR A 44 2.37 6.60 -13.07
C THR A 44 2.39 5.07 -13.02
N ALA A 45 2.13 4.47 -11.85
CA ALA A 45 2.04 3.03 -11.69
C ALA A 45 0.99 2.41 -12.62
N LEU A 46 -0.21 2.98 -12.70
CA LEU A 46 -1.28 2.50 -13.58
C LEU A 46 -0.91 2.59 -15.06
N GLN A 47 -0.15 3.60 -15.47
CA GLN A 47 0.35 3.70 -16.85
C GLN A 47 1.38 2.59 -17.17
N ILE A 48 2.29 2.28 -16.23
CA ILE A 48 3.24 1.19 -16.37
C ILE A 48 2.50 -0.15 -16.44
N ILE A 49 1.54 -0.39 -15.54
CA ILE A 49 0.72 -1.62 -15.53
C ILE A 49 -0.01 -1.80 -16.86
N LYS A 50 -0.59 -0.75 -17.44
CA LYS A 50 -1.25 -0.84 -18.75
C LYS A 50 -0.32 -1.30 -19.87
N GLN A 51 0.97 -0.94 -19.83
CA GLN A 51 1.96 -1.32 -20.82
C GLN A 51 2.50 -2.74 -20.58
N HIS A 52 2.54 -3.20 -19.34
CA HIS A 52 3.15 -4.46 -18.92
C HIS A 52 2.17 -5.34 -18.10
N ALA A 53 0.90 -5.40 -18.51
CA ALA A 53 -0.17 -5.99 -17.69
C ALA A 53 0.02 -7.48 -17.37
N LEU A 54 0.63 -8.27 -18.24
CA LEU A 54 0.75 -9.71 -18.04
C LEU A 54 1.96 -10.13 -17.22
N THR A 55 3.11 -9.51 -17.42
CA THR A 55 4.38 -9.94 -16.83
C THR A 55 4.98 -8.95 -15.84
N GLY A 56 4.44 -7.72 -15.82
CA GLY A 56 5.11 -6.62 -15.14
C GLY A 56 6.40 -6.21 -15.84
N VAL A 57 7.18 -5.38 -15.16
CA VAL A 57 8.50 -4.90 -15.66
C VAL A 57 9.66 -5.71 -15.10
N GLY A 58 9.43 -6.58 -14.12
CA GLY A 58 10.48 -7.25 -13.33
C GLY A 58 10.81 -6.48 -12.04
N THR A 59 11.14 -7.20 -10.97
CA THR A 59 11.40 -6.60 -9.66
C THR A 59 12.61 -5.66 -9.65
N GLY A 60 13.63 -5.95 -10.47
CA GLY A 60 14.84 -5.13 -10.58
C GLY A 60 14.65 -3.84 -11.37
N ASP A 61 13.71 -3.83 -12.32
CA ASP A 61 13.54 -2.74 -13.27
C ASP A 61 12.47 -1.72 -12.84
N VAL A 62 11.82 -1.92 -11.69
CA VAL A 62 10.78 -1.02 -11.19
C VAL A 62 11.26 0.42 -11.07
N PRO A 63 12.42 0.74 -10.46
CA PRO A 63 12.89 2.13 -10.35
C PRO A 63 13.07 2.80 -11.72
N ASP A 64 13.66 2.09 -12.68
CA ASP A 64 13.94 2.60 -14.02
C ASP A 64 12.64 2.81 -14.81
N ALA A 65 11.67 1.90 -14.66
CA ALA A 65 10.35 2.03 -15.28
C ALA A 65 9.60 3.27 -14.77
N PHE A 66 9.65 3.55 -13.47
CA PHE A 66 9.07 4.78 -12.90
C PHE A 66 9.79 6.03 -13.39
N ALA A 67 11.14 6.06 -13.34
CA ALA A 67 11.93 7.20 -13.81
C ALA A 67 11.60 7.53 -15.27
N LYS A 68 11.66 6.52 -16.14
CA LYS A 68 11.31 6.64 -17.55
C LYS A 68 9.88 7.17 -17.74
N LYS A 69 8.92 6.66 -16.98
CA LYS A 69 7.51 7.05 -17.13
C LYS A 69 7.26 8.48 -16.67
N TYR A 70 7.92 8.96 -15.62
CA TYR A 70 7.88 10.36 -15.20
C TYR A 70 8.44 11.30 -16.27
N ASP A 71 9.52 10.90 -16.95
CA ASP A 71 10.11 11.69 -18.04
C ASP A 71 9.19 11.72 -19.27
N GLU A 72 8.65 10.57 -19.69
CA GLU A 72 7.69 10.47 -20.79
C GLU A 72 6.44 11.32 -20.57
N ALA A 73 5.95 11.36 -19.34
CA ALA A 73 4.77 12.14 -18.94
C ALA A 73 5.07 13.64 -18.75
N ASN A 74 6.33 14.08 -18.87
CA ASN A 74 6.77 15.42 -18.49
C ASN A 74 6.25 15.83 -17.11
N SER A 75 6.36 14.90 -16.13
CA SER A 75 5.84 15.12 -14.79
C SER A 75 6.44 16.36 -14.16
N MET A 76 5.59 17.19 -13.56
CA MET A 76 6.00 18.41 -12.84
C MET A 76 6.65 18.11 -11.49
N LEU A 77 6.69 16.83 -11.04
CA LEU A 77 7.38 16.43 -9.81
C LEU A 77 8.89 16.68 -9.94
N GLU A 78 9.45 17.37 -8.95
CA GLU A 78 10.90 17.49 -8.80
C GLU A 78 11.51 16.06 -8.68
N THR A 79 12.67 15.84 -9.27
CA THR A 79 13.32 14.52 -9.34
C THR A 79 13.44 13.81 -7.98
N LYS A 80 13.72 14.58 -6.91
CA LYS A 80 13.82 14.04 -5.54
C LYS A 80 12.50 13.48 -4.99
N PHE A 81 11.35 13.87 -5.56
CA PHE A 81 10.01 13.41 -5.17
C PHE A 81 9.42 12.38 -6.13
N ARG A 82 10.15 11.96 -7.16
CA ARG A 82 9.74 10.90 -8.09
C ARG A 82 9.99 9.54 -7.47
N LEU A 83 9.02 9.06 -6.72
CA LEU A 83 9.11 7.83 -5.95
C LEU A 83 8.25 6.72 -6.58
N ARG A 84 8.33 5.52 -6.00
CA ARG A 84 7.46 4.37 -6.35
C ARG A 84 6.04 4.59 -5.84
N SER A 85 5.15 3.61 -6.07
CA SER A 85 3.71 3.73 -5.80
C SER A 85 3.32 3.96 -4.33
N HIS A 86 4.15 3.58 -3.37
CA HIS A 86 3.78 3.53 -1.95
C HIS A 86 2.42 2.85 -1.73
N ASN A 87 2.22 1.73 -2.40
CA ASN A 87 1.03 0.89 -2.32
C ASN A 87 1.42 -0.53 -2.76
N GLN A 88 1.29 -1.51 -1.86
CA GLN A 88 1.75 -2.88 -2.09
C GLN A 88 1.09 -3.53 -3.30
N PHE A 89 -0.19 -3.27 -3.54
CA PHE A 89 -0.92 -3.88 -4.65
C PHE A 89 -0.43 -3.34 -6.00
N LEU A 90 -0.19 -2.04 -6.08
CA LEU A 90 0.40 -1.43 -7.27
C LEU A 90 1.86 -1.88 -7.45
N ALA A 91 2.63 -2.02 -6.38
CA ALA A 91 4.01 -2.51 -6.44
C ALA A 91 4.06 -3.92 -7.05
N VAL A 92 3.22 -4.84 -6.58
CA VAL A 92 3.13 -6.20 -7.14
C VAL A 92 2.69 -6.17 -8.61
N ALA A 93 1.67 -5.37 -8.95
CA ALA A 93 1.19 -5.29 -10.33
C ALA A 93 2.21 -4.69 -11.30
N VAL A 94 2.97 -3.68 -10.87
CA VAL A 94 4.05 -3.09 -11.68
C VAL A 94 5.18 -4.10 -11.88
N ALA A 95 5.62 -4.75 -10.81
CA ALA A 95 6.76 -5.65 -10.85
C ALA A 95 6.46 -6.96 -11.59
N LEU A 96 5.28 -7.58 -11.34
CA LEU A 96 4.97 -8.96 -11.73
C LEU A 96 3.71 -9.11 -12.58
N GLY A 97 2.99 -8.02 -12.83
CA GLY A 97 1.76 -8.01 -13.65
C GLY A 97 0.49 -8.37 -12.88
N ILE A 98 -0.63 -8.27 -13.59
CA ILE A 98 -1.99 -8.53 -13.05
C ILE A 98 -2.17 -9.98 -12.59
N PRO A 99 -1.68 -11.02 -13.29
CA PRO A 99 -1.83 -12.40 -12.81
C PRO A 99 -1.19 -12.60 -11.41
N ALA A 100 -0.01 -12.03 -11.17
CA ALA A 100 0.64 -12.10 -9.88
C ALA A 100 -0.09 -11.27 -8.80
N LEU A 101 -0.65 -10.12 -9.15
CA LEU A 101 -1.51 -9.35 -8.25
C LEU A 101 -2.74 -10.17 -7.84
N LEU A 102 -3.41 -10.84 -8.76
CA LEU A 102 -4.57 -11.68 -8.45
C LEU A 102 -4.20 -12.83 -7.50
N LEU A 103 -3.09 -13.52 -7.79
CA LEU A 103 -2.57 -14.55 -6.90
C LEU A 103 -2.22 -13.99 -5.51
N PHE A 104 -1.58 -12.83 -5.45
CA PHE A 104 -1.25 -12.15 -4.18
C PHE A 104 -2.51 -11.85 -3.37
N ILE A 105 -3.56 -11.32 -3.99
CA ILE A 105 -4.85 -11.06 -3.34
C ILE A 105 -5.46 -12.36 -2.81
N ILE A 106 -5.49 -13.41 -3.61
CA ILE A 106 -6.02 -14.72 -3.18
C ILE A 106 -5.26 -15.23 -1.96
N VAL A 107 -3.92 -15.25 -2.00
CA VAL A 107 -3.08 -15.71 -0.89
C VAL A 107 -3.25 -14.85 0.36
N LEU A 108 -3.36 -13.53 0.22
CA LEU A 108 -3.54 -12.60 1.33
C LEU A 108 -4.88 -12.81 2.04
N PHE A 109 -5.95 -13.03 1.30
CA PHE A 109 -7.30 -13.18 1.85
C PHE A 109 -7.65 -14.61 2.22
N TYR A 110 -6.98 -15.63 1.67
CA TYR A 110 -7.27 -17.04 1.92
C TYR A 110 -7.36 -17.40 3.41
N PRO A 111 -6.42 -17.00 4.29
CA PRO A 111 -6.52 -17.30 5.71
C PRO A 111 -7.75 -16.68 6.38
N VAL A 112 -8.15 -15.48 5.96
CA VAL A 112 -9.31 -14.76 6.52
C VAL A 112 -10.59 -15.55 6.25
N PHE A 113 -10.78 -16.02 5.01
CA PHE A 113 -11.97 -16.79 4.64
C PHE A 113 -11.99 -18.17 5.28
N GLN A 114 -10.85 -18.83 5.36
CA GLN A 114 -10.73 -20.17 5.96
C GLN A 114 -11.03 -20.16 7.46
N TYR A 115 -10.74 -19.04 8.15
CA TYR A 115 -10.86 -18.89 9.59
C TYR A 115 -12.06 -18.03 10.03
N GLN A 116 -12.99 -17.72 9.13
CA GLN A 116 -14.12 -16.83 9.37
C GLN A 116 -15.00 -17.25 10.57
N ASN A 117 -15.17 -18.54 10.83
CA ASN A 117 -16.04 -19.06 11.90
C ASN A 117 -15.37 -19.13 13.29
N SER A 118 -14.09 -18.88 13.41
CA SER A 118 -13.36 -18.99 14.68
C SER A 118 -12.39 -17.82 14.90
N GLY A 119 -12.76 -16.63 14.41
CA GLY A 119 -11.89 -15.45 14.37
C GLY A 119 -11.29 -15.07 15.72
N SER A 120 -10.00 -15.34 15.92
CA SER A 120 -9.25 -14.67 16.97
C SER A 120 -9.27 -13.16 16.70
N PHE A 121 -9.77 -12.39 17.66
CA PHE A 121 -9.76 -10.92 17.59
C PHE A 121 -8.34 -10.39 17.29
N LEU A 122 -7.32 -11.01 17.87
CA LEU A 122 -5.91 -10.66 17.66
C LEU A 122 -5.48 -10.87 16.19
N TYR A 123 -5.85 -12.00 15.59
CA TYR A 123 -5.53 -12.24 14.19
C TYR A 123 -6.20 -11.23 13.25
N MET A 124 -7.49 -10.96 13.46
CA MET A 124 -8.22 -10.00 12.64
C MET A 124 -7.66 -8.58 12.78
N THR A 125 -7.33 -8.16 14.00
CA THR A 125 -6.70 -6.86 14.26
C THR A 125 -5.34 -6.75 13.55
N PHE A 126 -4.50 -7.77 13.67
CA PHE A 126 -3.23 -7.84 12.96
C PHE A 126 -3.43 -7.75 11.45
N TRP A 127 -4.33 -8.58 10.90
CA TRP A 127 -4.57 -8.64 9.46
C TRP A 127 -5.09 -7.32 8.91
N VAL A 128 -6.08 -6.71 9.57
CA VAL A 128 -6.61 -5.40 9.17
C VAL A 128 -5.53 -4.32 9.22
N THR A 129 -4.70 -4.30 10.26
CA THR A 129 -3.61 -3.34 10.38
C THR A 129 -2.58 -3.53 9.25
N ALA A 130 -2.18 -4.76 8.97
CA ALA A 130 -1.27 -5.07 7.87
C ALA A 130 -1.87 -4.70 6.51
N PHE A 131 -3.14 -5.02 6.28
CA PHE A 131 -3.84 -4.66 5.05
C PHE A 131 -3.92 -3.15 4.84
N LEU A 132 -4.26 -2.37 5.87
CA LEU A 132 -4.29 -0.91 5.80
C LEU A 132 -2.90 -0.32 5.55
N SER A 133 -1.86 -0.88 6.15
CA SER A 133 -0.48 -0.51 5.85
C SER A 133 -0.14 -0.74 4.37
N MET A 134 -0.54 -1.87 3.80
CA MET A 134 -0.30 -2.21 2.39
C MET A 134 -1.04 -1.29 1.39
N LEU A 135 -2.12 -0.62 1.81
CA LEU A 135 -2.81 0.38 0.98
C LEU A 135 -2.03 1.69 0.87
N THR A 136 -1.22 2.01 1.87
CA THR A 136 -0.54 3.30 1.98
C THR A 136 0.97 3.20 1.83
N GLU A 137 1.53 2.00 1.92
CA GLU A 137 2.96 1.72 1.80
C GLU A 137 3.20 0.38 1.09
N ASP A 138 4.35 0.24 0.47
CA ASP A 138 4.87 -1.00 -0.11
C ASP A 138 5.54 -1.85 1.00
N THR A 139 4.72 -2.24 2.00
CA THR A 139 5.14 -2.86 3.27
C THR A 139 6.00 -4.10 3.07
N LEU A 140 5.67 -4.95 2.10
CA LEU A 140 6.38 -6.20 1.81
C LEU A 140 7.59 -6.03 0.88
N GLU A 141 7.92 -4.82 0.47
CA GLU A 141 9.15 -4.52 -0.28
C GLU A 141 10.36 -4.34 0.65
N THR A 142 10.14 -4.32 1.97
CA THR A 142 11.19 -4.21 2.97
C THR A 142 11.38 -5.52 3.71
N GLN A 143 12.64 -5.87 4.05
CA GLN A 143 12.94 -7.06 4.84
C GLN A 143 12.22 -7.05 6.19
N ALA A 144 12.15 -5.90 6.85
CA ALA A 144 11.45 -5.75 8.12
C ALA A 144 9.96 -6.04 7.98
N GLY A 145 9.30 -5.47 6.97
CA GLY A 145 7.88 -5.68 6.71
C GLY A 145 7.52 -7.12 6.38
N VAL A 146 8.30 -7.76 5.50
CA VAL A 146 8.14 -9.19 5.16
C VAL A 146 8.32 -10.06 6.39
N SER A 147 9.40 -9.86 7.15
CA SER A 147 9.69 -10.67 8.34
C SER A 147 8.61 -10.51 9.40
N PHE A 148 8.17 -9.27 9.66
CA PHE A 148 7.08 -8.98 10.59
C PHE A 148 5.78 -9.67 10.15
N PHE A 149 5.38 -9.47 8.90
CA PHE A 149 4.14 -10.03 8.39
C PHE A 149 4.14 -11.57 8.44
N ILE A 150 5.19 -12.22 7.93
CA ILE A 150 5.28 -13.69 7.91
C ILE A 150 5.29 -14.25 9.33
N PHE A 151 6.09 -13.65 10.24
CA PHE A 151 6.20 -14.13 11.61
C PHE A 151 4.86 -14.08 12.34
N PHE A 152 4.21 -12.91 12.38
CA PHE A 152 2.96 -12.77 13.11
C PHE A 152 1.78 -13.50 12.44
N ASN A 153 1.72 -13.50 11.11
CA ASN A 153 0.70 -14.27 10.38
C ASN A 153 0.81 -15.77 10.70
N SER A 154 2.03 -16.32 10.65
CA SER A 154 2.27 -17.72 10.99
C SER A 154 1.98 -18.01 12.46
N LEU A 155 2.46 -17.17 13.38
CA LEU A 155 2.25 -17.34 14.82
C LEU A 155 0.75 -17.43 15.15
N PHE A 156 -0.05 -16.50 14.67
CA PHE A 156 -1.49 -16.49 14.96
C PHE A 156 -2.24 -17.67 14.32
N LEU A 157 -1.83 -18.11 13.14
CA LEU A 157 -2.41 -19.30 12.50
C LEU A 157 -2.07 -20.57 13.27
N PHE A 158 -0.83 -20.71 13.77
CA PHE A 158 -0.42 -21.88 14.56
C PHE A 158 -1.06 -21.91 15.95
N LEU A 159 -1.17 -20.79 16.63
CA LEU A 159 -1.81 -20.70 17.94
C LEU A 159 -3.26 -21.20 17.90
N LYS A 160 -3.95 -20.86 16.82
CA LYS A 160 -5.35 -21.26 16.62
C LYS A 160 -5.53 -22.76 16.37
N ASN A 161 -4.69 -23.36 15.55
CA ASN A 161 -4.76 -24.81 15.31
C ASN A 161 -4.64 -25.59 16.62
N LYS A 162 -3.82 -25.10 17.55
CA LYS A 162 -3.62 -25.73 18.85
C LYS A 162 -4.85 -25.64 19.78
N GLU A 163 -5.68 -24.61 19.64
CA GLU A 163 -6.94 -24.49 20.39
C GLU A 163 -8.04 -25.41 19.81
N LEU A 164 -8.07 -25.59 18.51
CA LEU A 164 -9.00 -26.52 17.86
C LEU A 164 -8.72 -27.96 18.26
N ASP A 165 -7.47 -28.40 18.28
CA ASP A 165 -7.08 -29.76 18.68
C ASP A 165 -7.46 -30.07 20.12
N LYS A 166 -7.45 -29.08 21.03
CA LYS A 166 -7.86 -29.28 22.44
C LYS A 166 -9.37 -29.48 22.62
N ASN A 167 -10.19 -29.03 21.68
CA ASN A 167 -11.64 -29.16 21.75
C ASN A 167 -12.16 -30.49 21.15
N PHE A 168 -11.25 -31.31 20.59
CA PHE A 168 -11.57 -32.63 20.03
C PHE A 168 -11.09 -33.81 20.90
N ILE A 169 -10.47 -33.54 22.07
CA ILE A 169 -10.08 -34.55 23.07
C ILE A 169 -10.97 -34.38 24.32
#